data_9e5ea2c201e007e67ef83c5be3da1225
#
_entry.id   9e5ea2c201e007e67ef83c5be3da1225
#
_cell.length_a   1.000
_cell.length_b   1.000
_cell.length_c   1.000
_cell.angle_alpha   90.00
_cell.angle_beta   90.00
_cell.angle_gamma   90.00
#
_symmetry.space_group_name_H-M   'P 1'
#
loop_
_entity.id
_entity.type
_entity.pdbx_description
1 polymer ?
#
loop_
_entity_poly.entity_id
_entity_poly.type
_entity_poly.pdbx_seq_one_letter_code
_entity_poly.pdbx_strand_id
1 'polypeptide(L)'
;MAKGITVRELADAYFTVHCIHPVTQKSGRYHIRPVLRLVGGWQARRLKPQHISEFMEGQRQLGVSLATAVLRAKLLLTILRWGVGTGRLAINPLKGVRFPRPRARRVMPPTLAEARRMRDVAAYHVARVITLGMMAGPRIGPSELFKLRWEDVDLDAGIIRMPNARKGARAESRLIPVRDDVLPELRRWWEEGAKIDCPWVIHWQGKKVMCIGHAWHAARKAAGISRVITPYSLRHAFPTSALEYDADIKAVAEIMGHSDPSMLLKTYQHIKWKQLKKAISAGPGLGK
;
A
#
# COMPACT_ATOMS: atom_id res chain seq x y z
N MET A 1 10.32 -35.73 30.51
CA MET A 1 10.67 -34.99 29.28
C MET A 1 9.84 -33.72 29.22
N ALA A 2 10.44 -32.53 29.10
CA ALA A 2 9.70 -31.30 29.04
C ALA A 2 8.75 -31.31 27.84
N LYS A 3 7.49 -30.95 28.08
CA LYS A 3 6.43 -30.88 27.07
C LYS A 3 6.85 -29.82 26.03
N GLY A 4 7.13 -30.24 24.80
CA GLY A 4 7.59 -29.31 23.76
C GLY A 4 6.51 -28.28 23.43
N ILE A 5 6.93 -27.05 23.09
CA ILE A 5 6.04 -25.93 22.76
C ILE A 5 5.16 -26.26 21.55
N THR A 6 3.87 -25.97 21.66
CA THR A 6 2.90 -26.13 20.55
C THR A 6 3.01 -24.96 19.58
N VAL A 7 2.49 -25.16 18.35
CA VAL A 7 2.44 -24.11 17.32
C VAL A 7 1.63 -22.91 17.82
N ARG A 8 0.55 -23.14 18.56
CA ARG A 8 -0.30 -22.09 19.13
C ARG A 8 0.44 -21.29 20.19
N GLU A 9 1.05 -21.94 21.17
CA GLU A 9 1.84 -21.28 22.20
C GLU A 9 2.97 -20.47 21.62
N LEU A 10 3.65 -20.99 20.59
CA LEU A 10 4.72 -20.29 19.90
C LEU A 10 4.19 -19.04 19.15
N ALA A 11 3.04 -19.16 18.47
CA ALA A 11 2.41 -18.04 17.78
C ALA A 11 1.93 -16.96 18.76
N ASP A 12 1.35 -17.33 19.88
CA ASP A 12 0.90 -16.40 20.90
C ASP A 12 2.09 -15.67 21.54
N ALA A 13 3.17 -16.37 21.84
CA ALA A 13 4.41 -15.76 22.32
C ALA A 13 5.01 -14.78 21.29
N TYR A 14 5.02 -15.15 19.99
CA TYR A 14 5.48 -14.28 18.91
C TYR A 14 4.69 -12.96 18.86
N PHE A 15 3.37 -13.03 18.88
CA PHE A 15 2.53 -11.84 18.82
C PHE A 15 2.57 -11.00 20.11
N THR A 16 2.87 -11.60 21.25
CA THR A 16 2.97 -10.87 22.51
C THR A 16 4.32 -10.19 22.68
N VAL A 17 5.41 -10.89 22.32
CA VAL A 17 6.77 -10.43 22.63
C VAL A 17 7.41 -9.69 21.45
N HIS A 18 7.21 -10.14 20.22
CA HIS A 18 7.93 -9.65 19.04
C HIS A 18 7.12 -8.67 18.20
N CYS A 19 5.84 -8.95 18.02
CA CYS A 19 4.98 -8.14 17.16
C CYS A 19 4.31 -7.02 17.96
N ILE A 20 5.05 -5.94 18.25
CA ILE A 20 4.63 -4.89 19.17
C ILE A 20 3.56 -3.97 18.57
N HIS A 21 3.59 -3.72 17.25
CA HIS A 21 2.67 -2.75 16.63
C HIS A 21 1.23 -3.31 16.54
N PRO A 22 0.22 -2.66 17.18
CA PRO A 22 -1.14 -3.22 17.32
C PRO A 22 -1.80 -3.62 16.00
N VAL A 23 -1.65 -2.81 14.94
CA VAL A 23 -2.24 -3.09 13.62
C VAL A 23 -1.60 -4.33 12.98
N THR A 24 -0.27 -4.46 13.09
CA THR A 24 0.46 -5.63 12.57
C THR A 24 0.09 -6.87 13.37
N GLN A 25 -0.02 -6.77 14.69
CA GLN A 25 -0.45 -7.84 15.58
C GLN A 25 -1.86 -8.33 15.22
N LYS A 26 -2.83 -7.41 15.08
CA LYS A 26 -4.22 -7.73 14.70
C LYS A 26 -4.27 -8.44 13.35
N SER A 27 -3.58 -7.90 12.35
CA SER A 27 -3.51 -8.51 11.02
C SER A 27 -2.83 -9.87 11.03
N GLY A 28 -1.70 -10.01 11.75
CA GLY A 28 -0.97 -11.26 11.88
C GLY A 28 -1.81 -12.35 12.55
N ARG A 29 -2.49 -12.03 13.66
CA ARG A 29 -3.41 -12.95 14.34
C ARG A 29 -4.57 -13.39 13.42
N TYR A 30 -5.10 -12.49 12.61
CA TYR A 30 -6.11 -12.83 11.61
C TYR A 30 -5.57 -13.82 10.57
N HIS A 31 -4.39 -13.57 10.03
CA HIS A 31 -3.80 -14.41 8.99
C HIS A 31 -3.30 -15.77 9.49
N ILE A 32 -2.82 -15.88 10.74
CA ILE A 32 -2.35 -17.15 11.28
C ILE A 32 -3.50 -18.08 11.71
N ARG A 33 -4.69 -17.54 12.00
CA ARG A 33 -5.83 -18.31 12.54
C ARG A 33 -6.16 -19.56 11.72
N PRO A 34 -6.24 -19.54 10.36
CA PRO A 34 -6.51 -20.75 9.59
C PRO A 34 -5.42 -21.82 9.72
N VAL A 35 -4.16 -21.43 9.87
CA VAL A 35 -3.04 -22.35 10.12
C VAL A 35 -3.18 -22.99 11.49
N LEU A 36 -3.52 -22.20 12.51
CA LEU A 36 -3.68 -22.67 13.89
C LEU A 36 -4.90 -23.60 14.05
N ARG A 37 -5.88 -23.51 13.17
CA ARG A 37 -7.00 -24.48 13.14
C ARG A 37 -6.54 -25.89 12.75
N LEU A 38 -5.56 -25.99 11.86
CA LEU A 38 -5.04 -27.27 11.37
C LEU A 38 -3.97 -27.85 12.31
N VAL A 39 -2.97 -27.04 12.68
CA VAL A 39 -1.77 -27.52 13.38
C VAL A 39 -1.51 -26.86 14.73
N GLY A 40 -2.39 -26.02 15.22
CA GLY A 40 -2.16 -25.21 16.42
C GLY A 40 -1.92 -26.02 17.70
N GLY A 41 -2.56 -27.18 17.87
CA GLY A 41 -2.36 -28.06 19.01
C GLY A 41 -1.13 -28.98 18.91
N TRP A 42 -0.46 -28.99 17.78
CA TRP A 42 0.68 -29.89 17.57
C TRP A 42 1.96 -29.28 18.16
N GLN A 43 2.87 -30.15 18.61
CA GLN A 43 4.21 -29.70 18.96
C GLN A 43 4.92 -29.15 17.74
N ALA A 44 5.44 -27.93 17.85
CA ALA A 44 6.05 -27.22 16.71
C ALA A 44 7.17 -28.04 16.04
N ARG A 45 7.96 -28.78 16.83
CA ARG A 45 9.04 -29.67 16.33
C ARG A 45 8.56 -30.85 15.46
N ARG A 46 7.27 -31.21 15.55
CA ARG A 46 6.67 -32.33 14.80
C ARG A 46 6.09 -31.91 13.44
N LEU A 47 6.12 -30.62 13.13
CA LEU A 47 5.68 -30.15 11.82
C LEU A 47 6.53 -30.79 10.71
N LYS A 48 5.88 -31.11 9.60
CA LYS A 48 6.52 -31.63 8.38
C LYS A 48 6.09 -30.81 7.18
N PRO A 49 6.87 -30.76 6.08
CA PRO A 49 6.50 -30.08 4.84
C PRO A 49 5.12 -30.47 4.29
N GLN A 50 4.73 -31.75 4.44
CA GLN A 50 3.43 -32.22 4.00
C GLN A 50 2.25 -31.47 4.62
N HIS A 51 2.33 -31.04 5.89
CA HIS A 51 1.26 -30.27 6.54
C HIS A 51 1.06 -28.89 5.91
N ILE A 52 2.13 -28.34 5.31
CA ILE A 52 2.01 -27.10 4.52
C ILE A 52 1.28 -27.37 3.22
N SER A 53 1.54 -28.50 2.56
CA SER A 53 0.84 -28.90 1.33
C SER A 53 -0.65 -29.15 1.61
N GLU A 54 -0.98 -29.85 2.67
CA GLU A 54 -2.34 -30.08 3.13
C GLU A 54 -3.06 -28.77 3.45
N PHE A 55 -2.39 -27.85 4.16
CA PHE A 55 -2.92 -26.51 4.43
C PHE A 55 -3.20 -25.74 3.13
N MET A 56 -2.25 -25.73 2.19
CA MET A 56 -2.39 -25.03 0.91
C MET A 56 -3.56 -25.59 0.09
N GLU A 57 -3.70 -26.91 0.05
CA GLU A 57 -4.79 -27.57 -0.66
C GLU A 57 -6.15 -27.27 0.01
N GLY A 58 -6.25 -27.34 1.33
CA GLY A 58 -7.47 -26.97 2.05
C GLY A 58 -7.86 -25.49 1.81
N GLN A 59 -6.87 -24.58 1.70
CA GLN A 59 -7.16 -23.18 1.34
C GLN A 59 -7.68 -23.06 -0.09
N ARG A 60 -7.15 -23.84 -1.02
CA ARG A 60 -7.61 -23.88 -2.42
C ARG A 60 -9.06 -24.34 -2.52
N GLN A 61 -9.41 -25.41 -1.81
CA GLN A 61 -10.79 -25.95 -1.76
C GLN A 61 -11.79 -24.93 -1.19
N LEU A 62 -11.35 -24.08 -0.25
CA LEU A 62 -12.14 -22.97 0.29
C LEU A 62 -12.19 -21.74 -0.63
N GLY A 63 -11.66 -21.80 -1.85
CA GLY A 63 -11.63 -20.68 -2.79
C GLY A 63 -10.68 -19.55 -2.39
N VAL A 64 -9.77 -19.75 -1.43
CA VAL A 64 -8.79 -18.73 -1.02
C VAL A 64 -7.72 -18.59 -2.10
N SER A 65 -7.40 -17.35 -2.46
CA SER A 65 -6.37 -17.07 -3.45
C SER A 65 -5.01 -17.65 -3.04
N LEU A 66 -4.23 -18.13 -4.01
CA LEU A 66 -2.87 -18.65 -3.79
C LEU A 66 -1.99 -17.64 -3.04
N ALA A 67 -2.10 -16.35 -3.37
CA ALA A 67 -1.33 -15.30 -2.71
C ALA A 67 -1.65 -15.22 -1.20
N THR A 68 -2.92 -15.32 -0.84
CA THR A 68 -3.37 -15.31 0.56
C THR A 68 -2.93 -16.58 1.31
N ALA A 69 -3.05 -17.73 0.67
CA ALA A 69 -2.63 -18.99 1.27
C ALA A 69 -1.11 -19.01 1.53
N VAL A 70 -0.31 -18.58 0.55
CA VAL A 70 1.15 -18.43 0.68
C VAL A 70 1.52 -17.43 1.78
N LEU A 71 0.81 -16.29 1.87
CA LEU A 71 1.03 -15.30 2.94
C LEU A 71 0.83 -15.93 4.33
N ARG A 72 -0.26 -16.67 4.52
CA ARG A 72 -0.59 -17.37 5.77
C ARG A 72 0.48 -18.39 6.15
N ALA A 73 0.88 -19.23 5.19
CA ALA A 73 1.90 -20.26 5.41
C ALA A 73 3.29 -19.64 5.69
N LYS A 74 3.68 -18.57 4.98
CA LYS A 74 4.92 -17.82 5.25
C LYS A 74 4.94 -17.20 6.65
N LEU A 75 3.81 -16.77 7.18
CA LEU A 75 3.72 -16.24 8.53
C LEU A 75 4.06 -17.33 9.57
N LEU A 76 3.61 -18.58 9.38
CA LEU A 76 4.04 -19.70 10.20
C LEU A 76 5.57 -19.88 10.16
N LEU A 77 6.19 -19.85 8.97
CA LEU A 77 7.64 -19.95 8.86
C LEU A 77 8.38 -18.82 9.58
N THR A 78 7.81 -17.61 9.57
CA THR A 78 8.37 -16.48 10.31
C THR A 78 8.32 -16.72 11.81
N ILE A 79 7.20 -17.22 12.32
CA ILE A 79 7.02 -17.57 13.74
C ILE A 79 7.99 -18.68 14.16
N LEU A 80 8.15 -19.72 13.34
CA LEU A 80 9.11 -20.81 13.61
C LEU A 80 10.56 -20.32 13.62
N ARG A 81 10.96 -19.44 12.66
CA ARG A 81 12.30 -18.82 12.67
C ARG A 81 12.54 -18.00 13.91
N TRP A 82 11.56 -17.20 14.33
CA TRP A 82 11.64 -16.45 15.55
C TRP A 82 11.79 -17.38 16.77
N GLY A 83 11.05 -18.50 16.80
CA GLY A 83 11.15 -19.51 17.85
C GLY A 83 12.54 -20.11 17.96
N VAL A 84 13.21 -20.33 16.85
CA VAL A 84 14.62 -20.79 16.85
C VAL A 84 15.55 -19.67 17.32
N GLY A 85 15.40 -18.44 16.81
CA GLY A 85 16.24 -17.31 17.20
C GLY A 85 16.11 -16.91 18.67
N THR A 86 15.02 -17.31 19.36
CA THR A 86 14.78 -17.08 20.79
C THR A 86 14.97 -18.31 21.67
N GLY A 87 15.54 -19.40 21.13
CA GLY A 87 15.79 -20.63 21.87
C GLY A 87 14.56 -21.46 22.25
N ARG A 88 13.35 -21.10 21.79
CA ARG A 88 12.12 -21.85 22.04
C ARG A 88 12.00 -23.13 21.21
N LEU A 89 12.73 -23.18 20.09
CA LEU A 89 12.89 -24.35 19.23
C LEU A 89 14.38 -24.55 18.96
N ALA A 90 14.83 -25.80 18.98
CA ALA A 90 16.22 -26.13 18.61
C ALA A 90 16.46 -25.93 17.12
N ILE A 91 15.51 -26.35 16.29
CA ILE A 91 15.59 -26.26 14.82
C ILE A 91 14.23 -25.86 14.23
N ASN A 92 14.25 -25.24 13.06
CA ASN A 92 13.03 -25.00 12.30
C ASN A 92 12.68 -26.26 11.48
N PRO A 93 11.58 -26.98 11.80
CA PRO A 93 11.20 -28.22 11.13
C PRO A 93 10.76 -28.01 9.67
N LEU A 94 10.45 -26.77 9.29
CA LEU A 94 10.06 -26.39 7.93
C LEU A 94 11.16 -25.62 7.20
N LYS A 95 12.43 -25.75 7.63
CA LYS A 95 13.58 -25.15 6.94
C LYS A 95 13.65 -25.71 5.51
N GLY A 96 13.78 -24.82 4.52
CA GLY A 96 13.88 -25.20 3.11
C GLY A 96 12.56 -25.39 2.36
N VAL A 97 11.39 -25.27 3.03
CA VAL A 97 10.10 -25.32 2.34
C VAL A 97 10.02 -24.16 1.34
N ARG A 98 9.72 -24.50 0.09
CA ARG A 98 9.52 -23.55 -1.00
C ARG A 98 8.04 -23.37 -1.27
N PHE A 99 7.64 -22.14 -1.57
CA PHE A 99 6.26 -21.81 -1.93
C PHE A 99 6.14 -21.49 -3.41
N PRO A 100 5.01 -21.85 -4.04
CA PRO A 100 4.73 -21.38 -5.39
C PRO A 100 4.72 -19.85 -5.41
N ARG A 101 5.15 -19.27 -6.51
CA ARG A 101 5.11 -17.81 -6.71
C ARG A 101 3.73 -17.43 -7.26
N PRO A 102 2.88 -16.74 -6.48
CA PRO A 102 1.62 -16.25 -7.00
C PRO A 102 1.90 -15.26 -8.14
N ARG A 103 1.18 -15.39 -9.24
CA ARG A 103 1.20 -14.36 -10.28
C ARG A 103 0.61 -13.07 -9.69
N ALA A 104 1.40 -11.99 -9.69
CA ALA A 104 0.89 -10.69 -9.29
C ALA A 104 -0.20 -10.25 -10.27
N ARG A 105 -1.41 -10.03 -9.77
CA ARG A 105 -2.46 -9.41 -10.59
C ARG A 105 -2.11 -7.93 -10.74
N ARG A 106 -1.70 -7.52 -11.94
CA ARG A 106 -1.41 -6.12 -12.24
C ARG A 106 -2.74 -5.35 -12.19
N VAL A 107 -2.93 -4.53 -11.18
CA VAL A 107 -4.05 -3.60 -11.11
C VAL A 107 -3.64 -2.36 -11.92
N MET A 108 -4.28 -2.18 -13.07
CA MET A 108 -4.05 -0.99 -13.90
C MET A 108 -4.60 0.24 -13.18
N PRO A 109 -3.82 1.33 -13.06
CA PRO A 109 -4.30 2.58 -12.49
C PRO A 109 -5.46 3.14 -13.31
N PRO A 110 -6.28 4.05 -12.76
CA PRO A 110 -7.27 4.76 -13.54
C PRO A 110 -6.58 5.63 -14.60
N THR A 111 -7.14 5.67 -15.77
CA THR A 111 -6.78 6.67 -16.78
C THR A 111 -7.26 8.05 -16.34
N LEU A 112 -6.74 9.11 -16.92
CA LEU A 112 -7.18 10.48 -16.64
C LEU A 112 -8.70 10.65 -16.91
N ALA A 113 -9.19 10.07 -18.00
CA ALA A 113 -10.61 10.10 -18.35
C ALA A 113 -11.48 9.37 -17.31
N GLU A 114 -11.05 8.20 -16.85
CA GLU A 114 -11.76 7.46 -15.79
C GLU A 114 -11.73 8.21 -14.45
N ALA A 115 -10.59 8.79 -14.09
CA ALA A 115 -10.47 9.59 -12.87
C ALA A 115 -11.39 10.82 -12.90
N ARG A 116 -11.47 11.53 -14.03
CA ARG A 116 -12.40 12.66 -14.23
C ARG A 116 -13.85 12.21 -14.07
N ARG A 117 -14.29 11.19 -14.79
CA ARG A 117 -15.67 10.68 -14.67
C ARG A 117 -16.00 10.26 -13.24
N MET A 118 -15.07 9.58 -12.55
CA MET A 118 -15.30 9.22 -11.15
C MET A 118 -15.40 10.43 -10.23
N ARG A 119 -14.53 11.44 -10.43
CA ARG A 119 -14.52 12.66 -9.63
C ARG A 119 -15.85 13.42 -9.77
N ASP A 120 -16.36 13.53 -10.98
CA ASP A 120 -17.55 14.32 -11.31
C ASP A 120 -18.84 13.75 -10.68
N VAL A 121 -18.89 12.43 -10.43
CA VAL A 121 -20.05 11.75 -9.82
C VAL A 121 -19.81 11.34 -8.36
N ALA A 122 -18.63 11.59 -7.81
CA ALA A 122 -18.27 11.17 -6.48
C ALA A 122 -18.78 12.12 -5.40
N ALA A 123 -19.06 11.57 -4.20
CA ALA A 123 -19.19 12.40 -3.02
C ALA A 123 -17.90 13.23 -2.80
N TYR A 124 -18.05 14.48 -2.31
CA TYR A 124 -16.96 15.47 -2.27
C TYR A 124 -15.66 14.97 -1.64
N HIS A 125 -15.73 14.20 -0.55
CA HIS A 125 -14.53 13.64 0.08
C HIS A 125 -13.79 12.64 -0.81
N VAL A 126 -14.50 11.87 -1.65
CA VAL A 126 -13.90 10.96 -2.64
C VAL A 126 -13.34 11.75 -3.82
N ALA A 127 -14.04 12.79 -4.27
CA ALA A 127 -13.56 13.70 -5.32
C ALA A 127 -12.22 14.34 -4.92
N ARG A 128 -12.09 14.85 -3.69
CA ARG A 128 -10.84 15.37 -3.12
C ARG A 128 -9.72 14.32 -3.10
N VAL A 129 -10.03 13.07 -2.72
CA VAL A 129 -9.07 11.96 -2.77
C VAL A 129 -8.62 11.67 -4.18
N ILE A 130 -9.51 11.70 -5.17
CA ILE A 130 -9.16 11.48 -6.58
C ILE A 130 -8.22 12.60 -7.07
N THR A 131 -8.57 13.86 -6.81
CA THR A 131 -7.77 15.01 -7.22
C THR A 131 -6.35 14.94 -6.65
N LEU A 132 -6.20 14.83 -5.33
CA LEU A 132 -4.88 14.77 -4.69
C LEU A 132 -4.11 13.48 -5.00
N GLY A 133 -4.83 12.37 -5.16
CA GLY A 133 -4.27 11.09 -5.55
C GLY A 133 -3.65 11.09 -6.95
N MET A 134 -4.34 11.72 -7.90
CA MET A 134 -3.85 11.89 -9.28
C MET A 134 -2.73 12.94 -9.37
N MET A 135 -2.76 13.98 -8.52
CA MET A 135 -1.77 15.05 -8.50
C MET A 135 -0.39 14.59 -8.02
N ALA A 136 -0.33 13.82 -6.91
CA ALA A 136 0.92 13.58 -6.20
C ALA A 136 1.14 12.12 -5.75
N GLY A 137 0.17 11.24 -5.95
CA GLY A 137 0.27 9.83 -5.59
C GLY A 137 0.56 9.52 -4.11
N PRO A 138 0.00 10.24 -3.13
CA PRO A 138 0.18 9.92 -1.71
C PRO A 138 -0.40 8.54 -1.40
N ARG A 139 -0.07 7.96 -0.23
CA ARG A 139 -0.78 6.76 0.23
C ARG A 139 -2.21 7.12 0.59
N ILE A 140 -3.15 6.49 -0.12
CA ILE A 140 -4.57 6.72 0.09
C ILE A 140 -5.01 5.98 1.35
N GLY A 141 -5.21 6.73 2.42
CA GLY A 141 -5.63 6.14 3.68
C GLY A 141 -5.14 6.92 4.91
N PRO A 142 -5.41 6.37 6.12
CA PRO A 142 -5.12 7.04 7.38
C PRO A 142 -3.63 7.17 7.70
N SER A 143 -2.74 6.58 6.90
CA SER A 143 -1.29 6.70 7.08
C SER A 143 -0.69 7.98 6.51
N GLU A 144 -1.29 8.57 5.48
CA GLU A 144 -0.86 9.83 4.85
C GLU A 144 -2.06 10.72 4.53
N LEU A 145 -2.72 10.54 3.37
CA LEU A 145 -3.68 11.49 2.83
C LEU A 145 -4.82 11.84 3.79
N PHE A 146 -5.35 10.88 4.57
CA PHE A 146 -6.43 11.15 5.50
C PHE A 146 -5.97 11.77 6.83
N LYS A 147 -4.66 12.04 6.97
CA LYS A 147 -4.10 12.82 8.07
C LYS A 147 -3.88 14.28 7.70
N LEU A 148 -3.95 14.61 6.41
CA LEU A 148 -3.67 15.94 5.92
C LEU A 148 -4.64 16.95 6.54
N ARG A 149 -4.08 17.99 7.15
CA ARG A 149 -4.81 19.09 7.78
C ARG A 149 -4.60 20.38 6.99
N TRP A 150 -5.44 21.36 7.24
CA TRP A 150 -5.28 22.66 6.61
C TRP A 150 -4.02 23.41 7.09
N GLU A 151 -3.54 23.15 8.31
CA GLU A 151 -2.25 23.66 8.80
C GLU A 151 -1.04 23.12 8.03
N ASP A 152 -1.22 22.03 7.28
CA ASP A 152 -0.19 21.43 6.41
C ASP A 152 -0.23 22.00 4.98
N VAL A 153 -1.17 22.91 4.66
CA VAL A 153 -1.37 23.44 3.32
C VAL A 153 -1.13 24.94 3.30
N ASP A 154 -0.06 25.34 2.64
CA ASP A 154 0.22 26.75 2.33
C ASP A 154 -0.41 27.09 0.99
N LEU A 155 -1.57 27.76 1.04
CA LEU A 155 -2.34 28.14 -0.15
C LEU A 155 -1.71 29.31 -0.91
N ASP A 156 -0.85 30.10 -0.28
CA ASP A 156 -0.20 31.25 -0.93
C ASP A 156 1.07 30.81 -1.63
N ALA A 157 1.89 30.01 -0.98
CA ALA A 157 3.06 29.39 -1.60
C ALA A 157 2.70 28.23 -2.55
N GLY A 158 1.47 27.70 -2.53
CA GLY A 158 1.07 26.54 -3.32
C GLY A 158 1.82 25.27 -2.91
N ILE A 159 1.97 25.02 -1.60
CA ILE A 159 2.75 23.89 -1.08
C ILE A 159 1.92 23.07 -0.10
N ILE A 160 2.00 21.75 -0.21
CA ILE A 160 1.45 20.80 0.77
C ILE A 160 2.59 20.12 1.51
N ARG A 161 2.61 20.23 2.83
CA ARG A 161 3.46 19.43 3.72
C ARG A 161 2.81 18.07 3.97
N MET A 162 3.05 17.12 3.09
CA MET A 162 2.44 15.79 3.19
C MET A 162 3.08 14.96 4.31
N PRO A 163 2.29 14.55 5.34
CA PRO A 163 2.83 13.70 6.41
C PRO A 163 3.26 12.34 5.85
N ASN A 164 4.47 11.90 6.20
CA ASN A 164 4.98 10.61 5.76
C ASN A 164 4.39 9.46 6.59
N ALA A 165 4.13 8.31 5.95
CA ALA A 165 3.88 7.09 6.69
C ALA A 165 5.17 6.68 7.40
N ARG A 166 5.13 6.59 8.74
CA ARG A 166 6.30 6.21 9.55
C ARG A 166 6.83 4.84 9.13
N LYS A 167 8.02 4.83 8.53
CA LYS A 167 8.83 3.65 8.27
C LYS A 167 10.30 4.03 8.45
N GLY A 168 10.88 3.71 9.61
CA GLY A 168 12.29 3.99 9.91
C GLY A 168 12.58 5.46 10.25
N ALA A 169 13.86 5.83 10.27
CA ALA A 169 14.38 7.15 10.65
C ALA A 169 14.25 8.19 9.50
N ARG A 170 13.04 8.41 8.99
CA ARG A 170 12.79 9.36 7.90
C ARG A 170 12.13 10.62 8.39
N ALA A 171 12.29 11.69 7.57
CA ALA A 171 11.55 12.93 7.75
C ALA A 171 10.05 12.66 7.98
N GLU A 172 9.47 13.35 8.94
CA GLU A 172 8.05 13.17 9.31
C GLU A 172 7.10 13.61 8.20
N SER A 173 7.55 14.48 7.31
CA SER A 173 6.79 15.02 6.18
C SER A 173 7.69 15.28 4.97
N ARG A 174 7.06 15.53 3.83
CA ARG A 174 7.70 16.01 2.60
C ARG A 174 6.89 17.15 1.99
N LEU A 175 7.55 18.06 1.31
CA LEU A 175 6.91 19.17 0.62
C LEU A 175 6.50 18.72 -0.79
N ILE A 176 5.29 19.05 -1.17
CA ILE A 176 4.71 18.74 -2.49
C ILE A 176 4.19 20.05 -3.08
N PRO A 177 4.72 20.50 -4.21
CA PRO A 177 4.15 21.65 -4.92
C PRO A 177 2.74 21.29 -5.43
N VAL A 178 1.82 22.22 -5.28
CA VAL A 178 0.46 22.12 -5.81
C VAL A 178 0.47 22.57 -7.26
N ARG A 179 -0.21 21.84 -8.12
CA ARG A 179 -0.42 22.25 -9.51
C ARG A 179 -1.36 23.47 -9.58
N ASP A 180 -1.08 24.35 -10.53
CA ASP A 180 -1.84 25.61 -10.71
C ASP A 180 -3.33 25.39 -10.95
N ASP A 181 -3.69 24.29 -11.63
CA ASP A 181 -5.08 23.91 -11.89
C ASP A 181 -5.82 23.31 -10.67
N VAL A 182 -5.08 22.90 -9.62
CA VAL A 182 -5.63 22.33 -8.38
C VAL A 182 -5.73 23.39 -7.27
N LEU A 183 -4.90 24.41 -7.30
CA LEU A 183 -4.85 25.43 -6.25
C LEU A 183 -6.19 26.15 -6.03
N PRO A 184 -6.95 26.56 -7.07
CA PRO A 184 -8.27 27.15 -6.90
C PRO A 184 -9.27 26.18 -6.23
N GLU A 185 -9.19 24.88 -6.53
CA GLU A 185 -10.03 23.89 -5.86
C GLU A 185 -9.69 23.79 -4.37
N LEU A 186 -8.41 23.80 -4.01
CA LEU A 186 -7.96 23.76 -2.60
C LEU A 186 -8.44 24.98 -1.83
N ARG A 187 -8.38 26.20 -2.40
CA ARG A 187 -8.90 27.43 -1.78
C ARG A 187 -10.40 27.31 -1.49
N ARG A 188 -11.19 26.84 -2.47
CA ARG A 188 -12.60 26.58 -2.29
C ARG A 188 -12.86 25.56 -1.17
N TRP A 189 -12.11 24.45 -1.14
CA TRP A 189 -12.29 23.43 -0.10
C TRP A 189 -11.92 23.93 1.29
N TRP A 190 -10.93 24.83 1.38
CA TRP A 190 -10.57 25.49 2.62
C TRP A 190 -11.71 26.38 3.13
N GLU A 191 -12.29 27.19 2.26
CA GLU A 191 -13.44 28.06 2.59
C GLU A 191 -14.65 27.22 3.04
N GLU A 192 -14.95 26.10 2.37
CA GLU A 192 -16.00 25.18 2.75
C GLU A 192 -15.74 24.56 4.13
N GLY A 193 -14.50 24.18 4.42
CA GLY A 193 -14.06 23.60 5.70
C GLY A 193 -14.10 24.63 6.84
N ALA A 194 -13.68 25.86 6.57
CA ALA A 194 -13.69 26.95 7.55
C ALA A 194 -15.09 27.24 8.08
N LYS A 195 -16.13 27.18 7.23
CA LYS A 195 -17.53 27.38 7.64
C LYS A 195 -18.04 26.39 8.71
N ILE A 196 -17.37 25.24 8.85
CA ILE A 196 -17.76 24.17 9.78
C ILE A 196 -16.64 23.84 10.77
N ASP A 197 -15.64 24.71 10.88
CA ASP A 197 -14.45 24.55 11.74
C ASP A 197 -13.78 23.16 11.58
N CYS A 198 -13.64 22.73 10.33
CA CYS A 198 -13.07 21.41 10.03
C CYS A 198 -11.55 21.50 9.72
N PRO A 199 -10.68 20.92 10.55
CA PRO A 199 -9.24 20.99 10.35
C PRO A 199 -8.73 20.05 9.25
N TRP A 200 -9.57 19.15 8.72
CA TRP A 200 -9.14 18.10 7.79
C TRP A 200 -9.39 18.49 6.33
N VAL A 201 -8.39 18.30 5.46
CA VAL A 201 -8.56 18.45 4.02
C VAL A 201 -9.53 17.40 3.47
N ILE A 202 -9.39 16.16 3.95
CA ILE A 202 -10.30 15.06 3.60
C ILE A 202 -11.20 14.75 4.79
N HIS A 203 -12.44 15.19 4.68
CA HIS A 203 -13.45 14.99 5.73
C HIS A 203 -14.81 14.58 5.15
N TRP A 204 -15.66 14.00 5.99
CA TRP A 204 -17.06 13.77 5.70
C TRP A 204 -17.91 14.43 6.79
N GLN A 205 -18.68 15.44 6.44
CA GLN A 205 -19.50 16.24 7.38
C GLN A 205 -18.70 16.73 8.60
N GLY A 206 -17.54 17.36 8.36
CA GLY A 206 -16.63 17.84 9.41
C GLY A 206 -15.83 16.76 10.14
N LYS A 207 -16.12 15.47 9.93
CA LYS A 207 -15.44 14.36 10.62
C LYS A 207 -14.31 13.78 9.77
N LYS A 208 -13.25 13.40 10.44
CA LYS A 208 -12.09 12.72 9.81
C LYS A 208 -12.51 11.44 9.10
N VAL A 209 -12.08 11.29 7.86
CA VAL A 209 -12.30 10.06 7.09
C VAL A 209 -11.25 9.01 7.46
N MET A 210 -11.69 7.79 7.72
CA MET A 210 -10.81 6.65 7.99
C MET A 210 -10.79 5.63 6.85
N CYS A 211 -11.88 5.55 6.09
CA CYS A 211 -12.04 4.61 4.98
C CYS A 211 -13.03 5.20 3.97
N ILE A 212 -12.75 4.98 2.67
CA ILE A 212 -13.64 5.42 1.58
C ILE A 212 -14.17 4.25 0.73
N GLY A 213 -13.98 3.01 1.16
CA GLY A 213 -14.26 1.81 0.35
C GLY A 213 -15.65 1.80 -0.27
N HIS A 214 -16.71 2.05 0.52
CA HIS A 214 -18.09 2.08 0.04
C HIS A 214 -18.34 3.23 -0.93
N ALA A 215 -17.97 4.46 -0.54
CA ALA A 215 -18.14 5.65 -1.37
C ALA A 215 -17.32 5.56 -2.67
N TRP A 216 -16.12 4.99 -2.63
CA TRP A 216 -15.30 4.70 -3.80
C TRP A 216 -16.00 3.73 -4.76
N HIS A 217 -16.55 2.64 -4.23
CA HIS A 217 -17.27 1.66 -5.04
C HIS A 217 -18.51 2.27 -5.70
N ALA A 218 -19.27 3.09 -4.95
CA ALA A 218 -20.42 3.82 -5.48
C ALA A 218 -20.01 4.77 -6.61
N ALA A 219 -18.95 5.58 -6.43
CA ALA A 219 -18.44 6.49 -7.45
C ALA A 219 -17.98 5.74 -8.72
N ARG A 220 -17.24 4.63 -8.56
CA ARG A 220 -16.82 3.79 -9.68
C ARG A 220 -17.98 3.24 -10.48
N LYS A 221 -19.03 2.76 -9.78
CA LYS A 221 -20.27 2.25 -10.43
C LYS A 221 -21.02 3.37 -11.15
N ALA A 222 -21.20 4.52 -10.51
CA ALA A 222 -21.87 5.68 -11.10
C ALA A 222 -21.12 6.24 -12.32
N ALA A 223 -19.80 6.16 -12.33
CA ALA A 223 -18.96 6.53 -13.48
C ALA A 223 -18.98 5.51 -14.64
N GLY A 224 -19.75 4.42 -14.54
CA GLY A 224 -19.84 3.38 -15.56
C GLY A 224 -18.56 2.56 -15.76
N ILE A 225 -17.71 2.45 -14.71
CA ILE A 225 -16.44 1.72 -14.80
C ILE A 225 -16.62 0.30 -14.27
N SER A 226 -16.62 -0.68 -15.17
CA SER A 226 -16.80 -2.11 -14.84
C SER A 226 -15.55 -2.73 -14.24
N ARG A 227 -14.35 -2.35 -14.72
CA ARG A 227 -13.08 -2.91 -14.23
C ARG A 227 -12.80 -2.52 -12.77
N VAL A 228 -12.04 -3.35 -12.05
CA VAL A 228 -11.68 -3.08 -10.67
C VAL A 228 -10.60 -1.98 -10.62
N ILE A 229 -10.94 -0.85 -10.03
CA ILE A 229 -10.03 0.23 -9.68
C ILE A 229 -10.13 0.41 -8.16
N THR A 230 -9.02 0.30 -7.45
CA THR A 230 -8.96 0.49 -6.00
C THR A 230 -8.54 1.93 -5.67
N PRO A 231 -8.88 2.49 -4.49
CA PRO A 231 -8.36 3.79 -4.08
C PRO A 231 -6.83 3.85 -4.15
N TYR A 232 -6.15 2.79 -3.74
CA TYR A 232 -4.69 2.71 -3.76
C TYR A 232 -4.11 2.78 -5.18
N SER A 233 -4.87 2.43 -6.22
CA SER A 233 -4.39 2.51 -7.60
C SER A 233 -4.16 3.95 -8.10
N LEU A 234 -4.74 4.97 -7.43
CA LEU A 234 -4.39 6.38 -7.67
C LEU A 234 -2.90 6.65 -7.42
N ARG A 235 -2.33 6.01 -6.38
CA ARG A 235 -0.90 6.11 -6.12
C ARG A 235 -0.04 5.61 -7.28
N HIS A 236 -0.55 4.69 -8.08
CA HIS A 236 0.12 4.19 -9.28
C HIS A 236 -0.16 5.07 -10.52
N ALA A 237 -1.25 5.83 -10.52
CA ALA A 237 -1.60 6.71 -11.63
C ALA A 237 -0.61 7.86 -11.78
N PHE A 238 -0.25 8.54 -10.69
CA PHE A 238 0.67 9.68 -10.71
C PHE A 238 2.02 9.34 -11.37
N PRO A 239 2.81 8.36 -10.90
CA PRO A 239 4.11 8.09 -11.52
C PRO A 239 3.97 7.54 -12.95
N THR A 240 2.89 6.81 -13.26
CA THR A 240 2.65 6.36 -14.64
C THR A 240 2.50 7.56 -15.57
N SER A 241 1.65 8.52 -15.21
CA SER A 241 1.46 9.73 -16.01
C SER A 241 2.70 10.62 -16.00
N ALA A 242 3.30 10.90 -14.84
CA ALA A 242 4.47 11.77 -14.75
C ALA A 242 5.64 11.28 -15.63
N LEU A 243 5.94 9.98 -15.57
CA LEU A 243 6.99 9.36 -16.38
C LEU A 243 6.62 9.25 -17.88
N GLU A 244 5.32 9.28 -18.22
CA GLU A 244 4.89 9.42 -19.61
C GLU A 244 5.18 10.78 -20.22
N TYR A 245 5.23 11.82 -19.37
CA TYR A 245 5.59 13.20 -19.72
C TYR A 245 7.06 13.53 -19.42
N ASP A 246 7.93 12.52 -19.36
CA ASP A 246 9.39 12.67 -19.17
C ASP A 246 9.79 13.36 -17.84
N ALA A 247 8.97 13.26 -16.78
CA ALA A 247 9.33 13.77 -15.47
C ALA A 247 10.56 13.05 -14.89
N ASP A 248 11.39 13.79 -14.14
CA ASP A 248 12.54 13.21 -13.47
C ASP A 248 12.13 12.16 -12.43
N ILE A 249 12.74 10.99 -12.49
CA ILE A 249 12.36 9.84 -11.69
C ILE A 249 12.65 10.03 -10.19
N LYS A 250 13.71 10.84 -9.86
CA LYS A 250 14.06 11.13 -8.47
C LYS A 250 13.04 12.10 -7.88
N ALA A 251 12.65 13.13 -8.65
CA ALA A 251 11.60 14.05 -8.25
C ALA A 251 10.26 13.34 -8.03
N VAL A 252 9.87 12.43 -8.93
CA VAL A 252 8.67 11.60 -8.75
C VAL A 252 8.77 10.72 -7.50
N ALA A 253 9.93 10.12 -7.23
CA ALA A 253 10.16 9.31 -6.03
C ALA A 253 10.04 10.14 -4.75
N GLU A 254 10.58 11.34 -4.73
CA GLU A 254 10.52 12.26 -3.60
C GLU A 254 9.08 12.71 -3.31
N ILE A 255 8.35 13.17 -4.32
CA ILE A 255 6.91 13.52 -4.21
C ILE A 255 6.10 12.34 -3.63
N MET A 256 6.37 11.12 -4.07
CA MET A 256 5.70 9.92 -3.57
C MET A 256 6.17 9.47 -2.18
N GLY A 257 7.26 10.02 -1.65
CA GLY A 257 7.88 9.57 -0.39
C GLY A 257 8.48 8.16 -0.49
N HIS A 258 9.10 7.84 -1.62
CA HIS A 258 9.89 6.63 -1.78
C HIS A 258 11.35 6.89 -1.35
N SER A 259 11.93 5.95 -0.57
CA SER A 259 13.33 6.03 -0.14
C SER A 259 14.31 5.69 -1.24
N ASP A 260 13.84 4.88 -2.16
CA ASP A 260 14.64 4.26 -3.19
C ASP A 260 13.88 4.36 -4.52
N PRO A 261 14.41 5.13 -5.49
CA PRO A 261 13.84 5.22 -6.82
C PRO A 261 13.79 3.88 -7.56
N SER A 262 14.57 2.87 -7.13
CA SER A 262 14.58 1.54 -7.77
C SER A 262 13.21 0.86 -7.78
N MET A 263 12.35 1.16 -6.81
CA MET A 263 10.96 0.70 -6.79
C MET A 263 10.15 1.27 -7.96
N LEU A 264 10.36 2.54 -8.29
CA LEU A 264 9.72 3.19 -9.44
C LEU A 264 10.24 2.61 -10.74
N LEU A 265 11.58 2.47 -10.87
CA LEU A 265 12.22 1.84 -12.02
C LEU A 265 11.64 0.45 -12.30
N LYS A 266 11.59 -0.43 -11.32
CA LYS A 266 11.06 -1.79 -11.47
C LYS A 266 9.57 -1.85 -11.80
N THR A 267 8.79 -0.87 -11.36
CA THR A 267 7.33 -0.92 -11.46
C THR A 267 6.82 -0.19 -12.69
N TYR A 268 7.44 0.92 -13.06
CA TYR A 268 6.92 1.86 -14.06
C TYR A 268 7.84 2.03 -15.29
N GLN A 269 9.10 1.62 -15.23
CA GLN A 269 10.01 1.77 -16.34
C GLN A 269 9.76 0.70 -17.41
N HIS A 270 8.76 0.93 -18.25
CA HIS A 270 8.79 0.42 -19.60
C HIS A 270 9.47 1.48 -20.45
N ILE A 271 10.78 1.30 -20.72
CA ILE A 271 11.54 2.22 -21.58
C ILE A 271 10.85 2.25 -22.94
N LYS A 272 10.21 3.38 -23.25
CA LYS A 272 9.60 3.60 -24.55
C LYS A 272 10.68 3.91 -25.56
N TRP A 273 10.51 3.47 -26.81
CA TRP A 273 11.43 3.74 -27.91
C TRP A 273 11.79 5.24 -28.05
N LYS A 274 10.81 6.13 -27.77
CA LYS A 274 11.00 7.59 -27.73
C LYS A 274 12.06 8.02 -26.72
N GLN A 275 12.08 7.39 -25.54
CA GLN A 275 13.07 7.69 -24.46
C GLN A 275 14.46 7.20 -24.82
N LEU A 276 14.56 6.05 -25.51
CA LEU A 276 15.84 5.57 -26.05
C LEU A 276 16.40 6.53 -27.09
N LYS A 277 15.55 7.00 -28.04
CA LYS A 277 15.96 8.01 -29.01
C LYS A 277 16.42 9.29 -28.36
N LYS A 278 15.69 9.82 -27.36
CA LYS A 278 16.05 11.03 -26.61
C LYS A 278 17.39 10.88 -25.89
N ALA A 279 17.62 9.73 -25.26
CA ALA A 279 18.89 9.43 -24.57
C ALA A 279 20.07 9.39 -25.54
N ILE A 280 19.92 8.75 -26.69
CA ILE A 280 20.95 8.72 -27.77
C ILE A 280 21.19 10.14 -28.30
N SER A 281 20.15 10.92 -28.54
CA SER A 281 20.29 12.29 -29.06
C SER A 281 20.87 13.28 -28.05
N ALA A 282 20.81 12.99 -26.75
CA ALA A 282 21.44 13.80 -25.71
C ALA A 282 22.92 13.48 -25.50
N GLY A 283 23.43 12.38 -26.09
CA GLY A 283 24.85 12.05 -26.10
C GLY A 283 25.64 12.93 -27.05
N PRO A 284 26.99 13.01 -26.87
CA PRO A 284 27.85 13.75 -27.77
C PRO A 284 27.80 13.13 -29.17
N GLY A 285 27.38 13.92 -30.16
CA GLY A 285 27.42 13.51 -31.56
C GLY A 285 28.85 13.56 -32.13
N LEU A 286 29.22 12.57 -32.91
CA LEU A 286 30.49 12.57 -33.68
C LEU A 286 30.31 13.25 -35.06
N GLY A 287 29.19 13.92 -35.27
CA GLY A 287 28.92 14.69 -36.50
C GLY A 287 29.73 15.97 -36.55
N LYS A 288 30.14 16.32 -37.78
CA LYS A 288 31.02 17.43 -38.16
C LYS A 288 30.72 18.74 -37.46
#